data_044d9878bcd09b844554752634c505e7
#
_entry.id   044d9878bcd09b844554752634c505e7
#
_cell.length_a   1.000
_cell.length_b   1.000
_cell.length_c   1.000
_cell.angle_alpha   90.00
_cell.angle_beta   90.00
_cell.angle_gamma   90.00
#
_symmetry.space_group_name_H-M   'P 1'
#
loop_
_entity.id
_entity.type
_entity.pdbx_description
1 polymer ?
#
loop_
_entity_poly.entity_id
_entity_poly.type
_entity_poly.pdbx_seq_one_letter_code
_entity_poly.pdbx_strand_id
1 'polypeptide(L)'
;MTEDRVASVVPIPKRQAKRTPRPKLVHQFLVVLSGTDPLVWRRIQVPEKCSFWDLHVAIQDAMGWLDYHLHEFRLLDAKEQGVVSIGIPTDDDPEDRPVVPGWQVPLAKFFDQRNWHAPPAMYAYDFGDDWQHVLVHEGLESADDDRKYPRCVAGEGRCPPEDCGGVHGYAEFLQVIADPDHEEHESTLQWAGGHFDPEAFDPGAVKFDDPKKRWKAFKS
;
A
#
# COMPACT_ATOMS: atom_id res chain seq x y z
N MET A 1 15.75 -75.23 35.09
CA MET A 1 14.63 -74.25 34.95
C MET A 1 15.19 -72.91 35.17
N THR A 2 15.52 -72.18 34.10
CA THR A 2 16.04 -70.83 34.12
C THR A 2 14.92 -69.87 33.67
N GLU A 3 14.41 -69.04 34.61
CA GLU A 3 13.37 -68.07 34.31
C GLU A 3 14.02 -66.85 33.57
N ASP A 4 13.60 -66.66 32.31
CA ASP A 4 13.91 -65.49 31.53
C ASP A 4 13.11 -64.27 32.08
N ARG A 5 13.82 -63.35 32.72
CA ARG A 5 13.27 -62.00 33.08
C ARG A 5 13.21 -61.13 31.83
N VAL A 6 12.02 -60.96 31.27
CA VAL A 6 11.75 -59.97 30.23
C VAL A 6 11.77 -58.57 30.87
N ALA A 7 12.78 -57.80 30.53
CA ALA A 7 12.87 -56.39 30.97
C ALA A 7 11.76 -55.58 30.28
N SER A 8 10.85 -54.98 31.07
CA SER A 8 9.82 -54.08 30.57
C SER A 8 10.45 -52.74 30.13
N VAL A 9 10.38 -52.44 28.84
CA VAL A 9 10.81 -51.15 28.27
C VAL A 9 9.80 -50.10 28.65
N VAL A 10 10.19 -49.18 29.52
CA VAL A 10 9.38 -48.00 29.90
C VAL A 10 9.44 -46.99 28.75
N PRO A 11 8.32 -46.59 28.13
CA PRO A 11 8.34 -45.62 27.04
C PRO A 11 8.74 -44.23 27.55
N ILE A 12 9.76 -43.65 26.92
CA ILE A 12 10.20 -42.26 27.19
C ILE A 12 9.08 -41.31 26.75
N PRO A 13 8.57 -40.44 27.64
CA PRO A 13 7.52 -39.48 27.27
C PRO A 13 8.06 -38.50 26.23
N LYS A 14 7.43 -38.47 25.04
CA LYS A 14 7.74 -37.49 23.99
C LYS A 14 7.43 -36.08 24.54
N ARG A 15 8.46 -35.35 24.87
CA ARG A 15 8.36 -33.95 25.25
C ARG A 15 7.82 -33.15 24.05
N GLN A 16 6.55 -32.80 24.06
CA GLN A 16 5.98 -31.88 23.07
C GLN A 16 6.72 -30.53 23.23
N ALA A 17 7.59 -30.22 22.28
CA ALA A 17 8.20 -28.90 22.19
C ALA A 17 7.06 -27.88 22.00
N LYS A 18 6.88 -26.97 22.95
CA LYS A 18 5.98 -25.82 22.79
C LYS A 18 6.45 -25.06 21.54
N ARG A 19 5.64 -25.07 20.47
CA ARG A 19 5.94 -24.26 19.28
C ARG A 19 5.95 -22.81 19.73
N THR A 20 7.10 -22.17 19.67
CA THR A 20 7.21 -20.71 19.83
C THR A 20 6.27 -20.05 18.82
N PRO A 21 5.43 -19.10 19.21
CA PRO A 21 4.60 -18.36 18.26
C PRO A 21 5.47 -17.75 17.17
N ARG A 22 5.08 -17.92 15.92
CA ARG A 22 5.76 -17.25 14.80
C ARG A 22 5.62 -15.72 15.00
N PRO A 23 6.70 -14.95 14.88
CA PRO A 23 6.63 -13.51 15.00
C PRO A 23 5.65 -12.96 13.95
N LYS A 24 4.88 -11.96 14.32
CA LYS A 24 4.07 -11.19 13.37
C LYS A 24 5.01 -10.41 12.47
N LEU A 25 4.74 -10.42 11.17
CA LEU A 25 5.54 -9.70 10.18
C LEU A 25 4.70 -8.60 9.53
N VAL A 26 5.40 -7.58 9.03
CA VAL A 26 4.84 -6.49 8.25
C VAL A 26 5.66 -6.30 6.98
N HIS A 27 5.00 -6.05 5.88
CA HIS A 27 5.65 -5.54 4.67
C HIS A 27 5.94 -4.06 4.85
N GLN A 28 7.13 -3.62 4.43
CA GLN A 28 7.46 -2.21 4.31
C GLN A 28 7.54 -1.81 2.85
N PHE A 29 6.84 -0.73 2.50
CA PHE A 29 6.83 -0.17 1.15
C PHE A 29 7.26 1.29 1.19
N LEU A 30 8.12 1.66 0.23
CA LEU A 30 8.31 3.04 -0.19
C LEU A 30 7.36 3.29 -1.37
N VAL A 31 6.51 4.29 -1.23
CA VAL A 31 5.52 4.75 -2.23
C VAL A 31 5.94 6.14 -2.67
N VAL A 32 6.27 6.30 -3.94
CA VAL A 32 6.72 7.58 -4.52
C VAL A 32 5.75 8.02 -5.59
N LEU A 33 5.12 9.18 -5.42
CA LEU A 33 4.27 9.80 -6.44
C LEU A 33 5.16 10.41 -7.53
N SER A 34 5.00 9.90 -8.76
CA SER A 34 5.86 10.28 -9.87
C SER A 34 5.51 11.65 -10.43
N GLY A 35 6.55 12.43 -10.76
CA GLY A 35 6.38 13.68 -11.51
C GLY A 35 6.02 14.90 -10.67
N THR A 36 5.88 14.79 -9.35
CA THR A 36 5.62 15.94 -8.47
C THR A 36 6.90 16.67 -8.06
N ASP A 37 6.83 17.99 -7.96
CA ASP A 37 7.86 18.85 -7.41
C ASP A 37 7.16 19.91 -6.54
N PRO A 38 7.33 19.91 -5.18
CA PRO A 38 8.21 19.01 -4.41
C PRO A 38 7.79 17.55 -4.48
N LEU A 39 8.78 16.65 -4.27
CA LEU A 39 8.55 15.21 -4.32
C LEU A 39 7.62 14.76 -3.19
N VAL A 40 6.58 14.01 -3.54
CA VAL A 40 5.65 13.41 -2.58
C VAL A 40 5.95 11.93 -2.44
N TRP A 41 6.28 11.48 -1.23
CA TRP A 41 6.53 10.08 -0.96
C TRP A 41 6.09 9.67 0.44
N ARG A 42 5.82 8.37 0.61
CA ARG A 42 5.42 7.76 1.89
C ARG A 42 6.17 6.45 2.09
N ARG A 43 6.58 6.17 3.34
CA ARG A 43 7.02 4.84 3.75
C ARG A 43 5.98 4.27 4.69
N ILE A 44 5.32 3.19 4.26
CA ILE A 44 4.23 2.56 4.99
C ILE A 44 4.56 1.13 5.38
N GLN A 45 4.03 0.69 6.51
CA GLN A 45 4.10 -0.70 6.97
C GLN A 45 2.69 -1.27 7.05
N VAL A 46 2.48 -2.42 6.39
CA VAL A 46 1.20 -3.14 6.36
C VAL A 46 1.38 -4.58 6.83
N PRO A 47 0.39 -5.21 7.51
CA PRO A 47 0.50 -6.59 7.97
C PRO A 47 0.83 -7.59 6.85
N GLU A 48 1.63 -8.63 7.15
CA GLU A 48 2.03 -9.68 6.19
C GLU A 48 0.84 -10.32 5.44
N LYS A 49 -0.32 -10.38 6.09
CA LYS A 49 -1.52 -11.05 5.55
C LYS A 49 -2.43 -10.15 4.70
N CYS A 50 -2.00 -8.94 4.43
CA CYS A 50 -2.77 -8.00 3.62
C CYS A 50 -2.90 -8.48 2.16
N SER A 51 -4.03 -8.11 1.56
CA SER A 51 -4.28 -8.18 0.12
C SER A 51 -3.84 -6.89 -0.58
N PHE A 52 -3.89 -6.87 -1.92
CA PHE A 52 -3.67 -5.63 -2.69
C PHE A 52 -4.75 -4.58 -2.44
N TRP A 53 -5.99 -4.99 -2.13
CA TRP A 53 -7.02 -4.07 -1.67
C TRP A 53 -6.64 -3.39 -0.34
N ASP A 54 -6.14 -4.16 0.63
CA ASP A 54 -5.70 -3.60 1.91
C ASP A 54 -4.52 -2.62 1.72
N LEU A 55 -3.61 -2.91 0.78
CA LEU A 55 -2.50 -2.03 0.44
C LEU A 55 -2.99 -0.74 -0.25
N HIS A 56 -3.94 -0.86 -1.19
CA HIS A 56 -4.57 0.30 -1.81
C HIS A 56 -5.17 1.25 -0.77
N VAL A 57 -6.00 0.74 0.14
CA VAL A 57 -6.58 1.55 1.21
C VAL A 57 -5.49 2.22 2.06
N ALA A 58 -4.42 1.50 2.38
CA ALA A 58 -3.31 2.08 3.14
C ALA A 58 -2.56 3.18 2.36
N ILE A 59 -2.42 3.06 1.04
CA ILE A 59 -1.84 4.11 0.19
C ILE A 59 -2.74 5.33 0.16
N GLN A 60 -4.03 5.16 -0.08
CA GLN A 60 -5.02 6.24 -0.11
C GLN A 60 -5.02 7.04 1.21
N ASP A 61 -5.03 6.34 2.34
CA ASP A 61 -4.98 6.96 3.67
C ASP A 61 -3.65 7.71 3.89
N ALA A 62 -2.52 7.14 3.46
CA ALA A 62 -1.21 7.77 3.61
C ALA A 62 -1.01 8.98 2.69
N MET A 63 -1.64 8.99 1.52
CA MET A 63 -1.67 10.14 0.62
C MET A 63 -2.67 11.21 1.11
N GLY A 64 -3.77 10.79 1.73
CA GLY A 64 -4.85 11.66 2.20
C GLY A 64 -5.95 11.86 1.15
N TRP A 65 -6.02 10.96 0.17
CA TRP A 65 -7.07 10.92 -0.84
C TRP A 65 -8.34 10.24 -0.34
N LEU A 66 -9.46 10.50 -1.00
CA LEU A 66 -10.79 10.09 -0.59
C LEU A 66 -11.26 8.79 -1.26
N ASP A 67 -10.44 8.24 -2.18
CA ASP A 67 -10.71 6.98 -2.87
C ASP A 67 -11.98 7.02 -3.75
N TYR A 68 -12.12 8.09 -4.53
CA TYR A 68 -13.28 8.29 -5.42
C TYR A 68 -13.09 7.67 -6.81
N HIS A 69 -11.87 7.29 -7.18
CA HIS A 69 -11.50 6.84 -8.51
C HIS A 69 -10.99 5.40 -8.53
N LEU A 70 -10.91 4.82 -9.72
CA LEU A 70 -10.36 3.49 -9.94
C LEU A 70 -8.84 3.47 -9.76
N HIS A 71 -8.31 2.29 -9.47
CA HIS A 71 -6.89 2.06 -9.30
C HIS A 71 -6.43 0.74 -9.92
N GLU A 72 -5.15 0.66 -10.22
CA GLU A 72 -4.51 -0.54 -10.75
C GLU A 72 -3.06 -0.67 -10.21
N PHE A 73 -2.70 -1.86 -9.77
CA PHE A 73 -1.32 -2.26 -9.55
C PHE A 73 -0.82 -3.03 -10.77
N ARG A 74 0.36 -2.68 -11.28
CA ARG A 74 1.04 -3.38 -12.36
C ARG A 74 2.34 -3.98 -11.84
N LEU A 75 2.47 -5.30 -11.92
CA LEU A 75 3.60 -6.04 -11.41
C LEU A 75 4.13 -6.99 -12.49
N LEU A 76 5.45 -7.24 -12.46
CA LEU A 76 6.04 -8.31 -13.24
C LEU A 76 5.82 -9.64 -12.52
N ASP A 77 5.13 -10.59 -13.17
CA ASP A 77 5.09 -11.96 -12.71
C ASP A 77 6.30 -12.71 -13.26
N ALA A 78 7.28 -13.00 -12.38
CA ALA A 78 8.50 -13.69 -12.75
C ALA A 78 8.27 -15.13 -13.25
N LYS A 79 7.12 -15.74 -12.96
CA LYS A 79 6.76 -17.10 -13.40
C LYS A 79 6.14 -17.09 -14.79
N GLU A 80 5.28 -16.12 -15.07
CA GLU A 80 4.56 -16.00 -16.33
C GLU A 80 5.29 -15.11 -17.34
N GLN A 81 6.39 -14.48 -16.93
CA GLN A 81 7.19 -13.54 -17.72
C GLN A 81 6.36 -12.40 -18.35
N GLY A 82 5.30 -12.01 -17.65
CA GLY A 82 4.34 -11.00 -18.09
C GLY A 82 4.04 -9.95 -17.04
N VAL A 83 3.26 -8.95 -17.43
CA VAL A 83 2.71 -7.94 -16.50
C VAL A 83 1.36 -8.41 -16.03
N VAL A 84 1.17 -8.42 -14.71
CA VAL A 84 -0.13 -8.69 -14.07
C VAL A 84 -0.72 -7.38 -13.60
N SER A 85 -1.99 -7.15 -13.97
CA SER A 85 -2.82 -6.04 -13.52
C SER A 85 -3.70 -6.50 -12.36
N ILE A 86 -3.66 -5.78 -11.23
CA ILE A 86 -4.42 -6.09 -10.01
C ILE A 86 -5.14 -4.82 -9.54
N GLY A 87 -6.46 -4.88 -9.40
CA GLY A 87 -7.24 -3.70 -9.05
C GLY A 87 -8.73 -4.00 -8.92
N ILE A 88 -9.56 -3.13 -9.46
CA ILE A 88 -11.00 -3.32 -9.57
C ILE A 88 -11.31 -3.68 -11.02
N PRO A 89 -11.73 -4.93 -11.33
CA PRO A 89 -12.15 -5.30 -12.67
C PRO A 89 -13.34 -4.48 -13.16
N THR A 90 -13.29 -4.08 -14.41
CA THR A 90 -14.39 -3.39 -15.11
C THR A 90 -14.79 -4.13 -16.37
N ASP A 91 -15.97 -3.81 -16.92
CA ASP A 91 -16.44 -4.44 -18.18
C ASP A 91 -15.61 -4.00 -19.40
N ASP A 92 -14.84 -2.92 -19.25
CA ASP A 92 -13.98 -2.34 -20.30
C ASP A 92 -12.52 -2.85 -20.23
N ASP A 93 -12.21 -3.78 -19.33
CA ASP A 93 -10.86 -4.33 -19.21
C ASP A 93 -10.44 -5.05 -20.50
N PRO A 94 -9.20 -4.85 -21.00
CA PRO A 94 -8.71 -5.56 -22.17
C PRO A 94 -8.66 -7.08 -21.94
N GLU A 95 -9.16 -7.86 -22.91
CA GLU A 95 -9.18 -9.34 -22.83
C GLU A 95 -7.77 -9.95 -22.72
N ASP A 96 -6.79 -9.32 -23.34
CA ASP A 96 -5.38 -9.75 -23.33
C ASP A 96 -4.65 -9.44 -22.02
N ARG A 97 -5.22 -8.54 -21.19
CA ARG A 97 -4.69 -8.17 -19.88
C ARG A 97 -5.82 -7.91 -18.88
N PRO A 98 -6.52 -8.95 -18.46
CA PRO A 98 -7.61 -8.81 -17.49
C PRO A 98 -7.09 -8.33 -16.13
N VAL A 99 -7.85 -7.43 -15.48
CA VAL A 99 -7.55 -6.96 -14.13
C VAL A 99 -7.99 -8.02 -13.11
N VAL A 100 -7.05 -8.46 -12.28
CA VAL A 100 -7.34 -9.42 -11.21
C VAL A 100 -7.87 -8.68 -9.98
N PRO A 101 -8.98 -9.14 -9.35
CA PRO A 101 -9.54 -8.47 -8.17
C PRO A 101 -8.54 -8.35 -7.02
N GLY A 102 -8.22 -7.11 -6.60
CA GLY A 102 -7.21 -6.83 -5.57
C GLY A 102 -7.48 -7.47 -4.22
N TRP A 103 -8.76 -7.64 -3.85
CA TRP A 103 -9.17 -8.31 -2.60
C TRP A 103 -8.96 -9.83 -2.59
N GLN A 104 -8.67 -10.45 -3.74
CA GLN A 104 -8.39 -11.88 -3.86
C GLN A 104 -6.91 -12.20 -3.89
N VAL A 105 -6.05 -11.20 -4.07
CA VAL A 105 -4.61 -11.40 -4.24
C VAL A 105 -3.86 -10.98 -2.97
N PRO A 106 -3.27 -11.92 -2.22
CA PRO A 106 -2.44 -11.59 -1.07
C PRO A 106 -1.11 -10.99 -1.52
N LEU A 107 -0.60 -10.01 -0.77
CA LEU A 107 0.70 -9.37 -1.05
C LEU A 107 1.85 -10.38 -1.11
N ALA A 108 1.82 -11.41 -0.27
CA ALA A 108 2.84 -12.45 -0.22
C ALA A 108 2.98 -13.27 -1.53
N LYS A 109 2.04 -13.15 -2.48
CA LYS A 109 2.17 -13.78 -3.80
C LYS A 109 3.32 -13.16 -4.60
N PHE A 110 3.54 -11.84 -4.45
CA PHE A 110 4.52 -11.07 -5.22
C PHE A 110 5.67 -10.57 -4.33
N PHE A 111 5.41 -10.29 -3.05
CA PHE A 111 6.34 -9.70 -2.09
C PHE A 111 6.62 -10.70 -0.97
N ASP A 112 7.50 -11.66 -1.21
CA ASP A 112 7.98 -12.58 -0.17
C ASP A 112 9.47 -12.36 0.12
N GLN A 113 9.97 -12.95 1.24
CA GLN A 113 11.38 -12.83 1.62
C GLN A 113 12.37 -13.38 0.58
N ARG A 114 11.92 -14.27 -0.31
CA ARG A 114 12.75 -14.86 -1.36
C ARG A 114 12.89 -13.95 -2.57
N ASN A 115 12.06 -12.91 -2.65
CA ASN A 115 11.92 -12.00 -3.78
C ASN A 115 12.31 -10.56 -3.42
N TRP A 116 13.27 -10.38 -2.53
CA TRP A 116 13.70 -9.05 -2.08
C TRP A 116 14.34 -8.18 -3.19
N HIS A 117 14.61 -8.77 -4.36
CA HIS A 117 15.01 -8.08 -5.58
C HIS A 117 13.85 -7.97 -6.60
N ALA A 118 12.60 -8.14 -6.15
CA ALA A 118 11.47 -7.91 -7.05
C ALA A 118 11.55 -6.49 -7.64
N PRO A 119 11.34 -6.34 -8.96
CA PRO A 119 11.30 -5.02 -9.56
C PRO A 119 10.20 -4.18 -8.88
N PRO A 120 10.35 -2.85 -8.88
CA PRO A 120 9.31 -1.97 -8.39
C PRO A 120 7.98 -2.26 -9.08
N ALA A 121 6.90 -2.24 -8.31
CA ALA A 121 5.55 -2.27 -8.86
C ALA A 121 5.12 -0.84 -9.20
N MET A 122 4.23 -0.71 -10.18
CA MET A 122 3.54 0.55 -10.46
C MET A 122 2.16 0.50 -9.82
N TYR A 123 1.71 1.62 -9.28
CA TYR A 123 0.35 1.81 -8.80
C TYR A 123 -0.22 3.07 -9.44
N ALA A 124 -1.25 2.90 -10.25
CA ALA A 124 -2.01 3.98 -10.88
C ALA A 124 -3.29 4.24 -10.08
N TYR A 125 -3.59 5.50 -9.83
CA TYR A 125 -4.83 5.94 -9.22
C TYR A 125 -5.41 7.08 -10.03
N ASP A 126 -6.73 7.09 -10.20
CA ASP A 126 -7.46 8.02 -11.04
C ASP A 126 -6.95 8.04 -12.49
N PHE A 127 -7.59 7.27 -13.35
CA PHE A 127 -7.16 7.16 -14.76
C PHE A 127 -7.39 8.45 -15.58
N GLY A 128 -8.16 9.41 -15.03
CA GLY A 128 -8.33 10.75 -15.60
C GLY A 128 -7.13 11.64 -15.33
N ASP A 129 -6.73 11.75 -14.05
CA ASP A 129 -5.57 12.53 -13.59
C ASP A 129 -4.25 11.76 -13.77
N ASP A 130 -4.31 10.45 -13.96
CA ASP A 130 -3.18 9.54 -14.20
C ASP A 130 -2.08 9.63 -13.12
N TRP A 131 -2.47 9.55 -11.85
CA TRP A 131 -1.53 9.55 -10.73
C TRP A 131 -0.73 8.24 -10.69
N GLN A 132 0.52 8.28 -11.15
CA GLN A 132 1.44 7.14 -11.18
C GLN A 132 2.35 7.12 -9.97
N HIS A 133 2.42 5.96 -9.29
CA HIS A 133 3.30 5.76 -8.15
C HIS A 133 4.26 4.62 -8.41
N VAL A 134 5.50 4.81 -7.99
CA VAL A 134 6.49 3.73 -7.89
C VAL A 134 6.41 3.13 -6.49
N LEU A 135 6.19 1.81 -6.43
CA LEU A 135 6.16 1.04 -5.19
C LEU A 135 7.42 0.19 -5.07
N VAL A 136 8.23 0.45 -4.08
CA VAL A 136 9.39 -0.36 -3.75
C VAL A 136 9.10 -1.16 -2.49
N HIS A 137 9.08 -2.49 -2.60
CA HIS A 137 9.01 -3.36 -1.43
C HIS A 137 10.37 -3.43 -0.75
N GLU A 138 10.49 -2.83 0.42
CA GLU A 138 11.76 -2.75 1.18
C GLU A 138 12.01 -4.01 2.02
N GLY A 139 11.02 -4.91 2.15
CA GLY A 139 11.17 -6.19 2.82
C GLY A 139 10.05 -6.51 3.81
N LEU A 140 10.24 -7.63 4.51
CA LEU A 140 9.42 -8.06 5.64
C LEU A 140 10.20 -7.82 6.94
N GLU A 141 9.56 -7.12 7.87
CA GLU A 141 10.12 -6.79 9.17
C GLU A 141 9.29 -7.42 10.29
N SER A 142 9.89 -7.58 11.46
CA SER A 142 9.16 -7.98 12.66
C SER A 142 8.24 -6.86 13.11
N ALA A 143 6.95 -7.16 13.26
CA ALA A 143 6.02 -6.21 13.83
C ALA A 143 6.36 -5.91 15.29
N ASP A 144 6.25 -4.65 15.68
CA ASP A 144 6.28 -4.21 17.07
C ASP A 144 4.88 -4.46 17.68
N ASP A 145 4.80 -5.27 18.72
CA ASP A 145 3.52 -5.62 19.36
C ASP A 145 2.83 -4.42 20.04
N ASP A 146 3.58 -3.36 20.35
CA ASP A 146 3.06 -2.13 20.94
C ASP A 146 2.53 -1.13 19.89
N ARG A 147 2.62 -1.48 18.60
CA ARG A 147 2.19 -0.63 17.48
C ARG A 147 0.97 -1.20 16.77
N LYS A 148 0.15 -0.28 16.25
CA LYS A 148 -0.95 -0.63 15.34
C LYS A 148 -0.47 -0.57 13.89
N TYR A 149 -1.04 -1.44 13.05
CA TYR A 149 -0.78 -1.50 11.62
C TYR A 149 -2.11 -1.51 10.85
N PRO A 150 -2.19 -0.88 9.65
CA PRO A 150 -1.11 -0.18 8.95
C PRO A 150 -0.59 1.04 9.69
N ARG A 151 0.64 1.51 9.33
CA ARG A 151 1.20 2.77 9.82
C ARG A 151 2.06 3.44 8.77
N CYS A 152 2.10 4.77 8.77
CA CYS A 152 3.09 5.55 8.06
C CYS A 152 4.29 5.79 8.98
N VAL A 153 5.51 5.52 8.53
CA VAL A 153 6.73 5.64 9.34
C VAL A 153 7.60 6.80 8.92
N ALA A 154 7.46 7.27 7.66
CA ALA A 154 8.15 8.42 7.13
C ALA A 154 7.43 8.92 5.86
N GLY A 155 7.73 10.14 5.43
CA GLY A 155 7.23 10.72 4.19
C GLY A 155 7.60 12.20 4.09
N GLU A 156 7.44 12.75 2.90
CA GLU A 156 7.64 14.17 2.61
C GLU A 156 6.64 14.63 1.56
N GLY A 157 6.37 15.91 1.52
CA GLY A 157 5.49 16.58 0.58
C GLY A 157 3.99 16.33 0.87
N ARG A 158 3.21 17.40 0.80
CA ARG A 158 1.74 17.30 0.85
C ARG A 158 1.23 16.72 -0.45
N CYS A 159 0.35 15.73 -0.35
CA CYS A 159 -0.26 15.13 -1.52
C CYS A 159 -1.11 16.16 -2.29
N PRO A 160 -1.11 16.13 -3.64
CA PRO A 160 -2.02 16.94 -4.45
C PRO A 160 -3.46 16.78 -4.00
N PRO A 161 -4.29 17.84 -4.09
CA PRO A 161 -5.73 17.70 -3.94
C PRO A 161 -6.32 16.70 -4.96
N GLU A 162 -7.44 16.06 -4.63
CA GLU A 162 -8.22 15.27 -5.59
C GLU A 162 -8.65 16.17 -6.77
N ASP A 163 -8.77 15.58 -7.96
CA ASP A 163 -9.28 16.23 -9.17
C ASP A 163 -8.54 17.52 -9.57
N CYS A 164 -7.25 17.65 -9.23
CA CYS A 164 -6.49 18.85 -9.58
C CYS A 164 -5.88 18.83 -11.00
N GLY A 165 -6.14 17.79 -11.81
CA GLY A 165 -5.69 17.69 -13.19
C GLY A 165 -4.34 17.02 -13.36
N GLY A 166 -4.00 16.06 -12.49
CA GLY A 166 -2.78 15.27 -12.53
C GLY A 166 -1.52 16.10 -12.28
N VAL A 167 -0.37 15.59 -12.72
CA VAL A 167 0.94 16.24 -12.49
C VAL A 167 0.98 17.66 -13.03
N HIS A 168 0.39 17.90 -14.21
CA HIS A 168 0.38 19.24 -14.83
C HIS A 168 -0.53 20.20 -14.07
N GLY A 169 -1.76 19.80 -13.76
CA GLY A 169 -2.67 20.62 -12.97
C GLY A 169 -2.14 20.92 -11.58
N TYR A 170 -1.43 19.97 -10.95
CA TYR A 170 -0.77 20.22 -9.68
C TYR A 170 0.34 21.27 -9.79
N ALA A 171 1.15 21.19 -10.85
CA ALA A 171 2.18 22.20 -11.08
C ALA A 171 1.59 23.61 -11.29
N GLU A 172 0.49 23.74 -12.06
CA GLU A 172 -0.26 24.99 -12.23
C GLU A 172 -0.86 25.45 -10.90
N PHE A 173 -1.51 24.56 -10.16
CA PHE A 173 -2.04 24.83 -8.82
C PHE A 173 -0.97 25.43 -7.89
N LEU A 174 0.23 24.84 -7.85
CA LEU A 174 1.32 25.36 -7.02
C LEU A 174 1.78 26.75 -7.46
N GLN A 175 1.83 27.05 -8.77
CA GLN A 175 2.16 28.39 -9.28
C GLN A 175 1.12 29.42 -8.85
N VAL A 176 -0.17 29.10 -8.99
CA VAL A 176 -1.27 30.01 -8.61
C VAL A 176 -1.25 30.33 -7.12
N ILE A 177 -1.05 29.32 -6.25
CA ILE A 177 -1.03 29.56 -4.80
C ILE A 177 0.26 30.22 -4.31
N ALA A 178 1.34 30.18 -5.09
CA ALA A 178 2.60 30.84 -4.75
C ALA A 178 2.59 32.36 -5.08
N ASP A 179 1.68 32.81 -5.95
CA ASP A 179 1.57 34.20 -6.38
C ASP A 179 0.32 34.87 -5.78
N PRO A 180 0.45 35.66 -4.70
CA PRO A 180 -0.69 36.36 -4.06
C PRO A 180 -1.40 37.38 -4.96
N ASP A 181 -0.75 37.85 -6.04
CA ASP A 181 -1.31 38.77 -7.00
C ASP A 181 -2.03 38.08 -8.17
N HIS A 182 -1.99 36.73 -8.24
CA HIS A 182 -2.69 35.99 -9.27
C HIS A 182 -4.20 36.08 -9.11
N GLU A 183 -4.93 36.31 -10.21
CA GLU A 183 -6.39 36.54 -10.19
C GLU A 183 -7.19 35.36 -9.57
N GLU A 184 -6.66 34.14 -9.65
CA GLU A 184 -7.29 32.92 -9.11
C GLU A 184 -6.73 32.50 -7.75
N HIS A 185 -5.76 33.22 -7.16
CA HIS A 185 -5.07 32.82 -5.94
C HIS A 185 -6.03 32.47 -4.79
N GLU A 186 -6.93 33.39 -4.44
CA GLU A 186 -7.85 33.17 -3.32
C GLU A 186 -8.86 32.04 -3.60
N SER A 187 -9.40 31.98 -4.83
CA SER A 187 -10.37 30.94 -5.20
C SER A 187 -9.73 29.55 -5.21
N THR A 188 -8.48 29.44 -5.67
CA THR A 188 -7.72 28.20 -5.69
C THR A 188 -7.38 27.72 -4.28
N LEU A 189 -6.95 28.61 -3.39
CA LEU A 189 -6.74 28.29 -1.99
C LEU A 189 -8.04 27.87 -1.30
N GLN A 190 -9.16 28.58 -1.57
CA GLN A 190 -10.46 28.22 -1.00
C GLN A 190 -10.89 26.82 -1.46
N TRP A 191 -10.70 26.49 -2.74
CA TRP A 191 -10.97 25.16 -3.28
C TRP A 191 -10.13 24.08 -2.60
N ALA A 192 -8.86 24.35 -2.29
CA ALA A 192 -7.95 23.43 -1.59
C ALA A 192 -8.15 23.41 -0.05
N GLY A 193 -9.22 24.05 0.47
CA GLY A 193 -9.54 24.09 1.90
C GLY A 193 -8.99 25.28 2.68
N GLY A 194 -8.59 26.36 1.99
CA GLY A 194 -8.21 27.64 2.57
C GLY A 194 -6.72 27.83 2.83
N HIS A 195 -5.96 26.76 2.98
CA HIS A 195 -4.50 26.78 3.13
C HIS A 195 -3.86 25.53 2.58
N PHE A 196 -2.79 25.68 1.80
CA PHE A 196 -2.02 24.59 1.27
C PHE A 196 -0.52 24.89 1.38
N ASP A 197 0.18 24.05 2.15
CA ASP A 197 1.65 24.05 2.23
C ASP A 197 2.15 22.78 1.54
N PRO A 198 2.81 22.88 0.38
CA PRO A 198 3.22 21.72 -0.41
C PRO A 198 4.29 20.87 0.26
N GLU A 199 5.03 21.41 1.24
CA GLU A 199 6.07 20.67 1.96
C GLU A 199 5.57 20.02 3.25
N ALA A 200 4.35 20.37 3.69
CA ALA A 200 3.81 19.89 4.96
C ALA A 200 3.43 18.42 4.91
N PHE A 201 4.04 17.62 5.76
CA PHE A 201 3.62 16.23 6.01
C PHE A 201 4.02 15.76 7.41
N ASP A 202 3.09 15.12 8.10
CA ASP A 202 3.33 14.47 9.40
C ASP A 202 2.90 13.00 9.33
N PRO A 203 3.83 12.04 9.31
CA PRO A 203 3.50 10.61 9.29
C PRO A 203 2.70 10.17 10.53
N GLY A 204 2.84 10.87 11.65
CA GLY A 204 2.09 10.58 12.87
C GLY A 204 0.62 11.01 12.82
N ALA A 205 0.25 11.92 11.92
CA ALA A 205 -1.11 12.38 11.71
C ALA A 205 -1.95 11.46 10.81
N VAL A 206 -1.32 10.54 10.06
CA VAL A 206 -2.00 9.61 9.15
C VAL A 206 -2.92 8.68 9.92
N LYS A 207 -4.19 8.63 9.51
CA LYS A 207 -5.21 7.74 10.07
C LYS A 207 -5.55 6.68 9.06
N PHE A 208 -5.52 5.43 9.48
CA PHE A 208 -5.81 4.30 8.61
C PHE A 208 -7.21 3.74 8.86
N ASP A 209 -7.96 3.59 7.78
CA ASP A 209 -9.28 3.01 7.79
C ASP A 209 -9.24 1.47 7.85
N ASP A 210 -10.38 0.88 8.19
CA ASP A 210 -10.60 -0.56 8.06
C ASP A 210 -10.93 -0.89 6.59
N PRO A 211 -10.05 -1.62 5.86
CA PRO A 211 -10.28 -1.94 4.44
C PRO A 211 -11.60 -2.69 4.19
N LYS A 212 -12.09 -3.46 5.17
CA LYS A 212 -13.36 -4.17 5.05
C LYS A 212 -14.56 -3.22 5.11
N LYS A 213 -14.46 -2.15 5.89
CA LYS A 213 -15.50 -1.12 5.95
C LYS A 213 -15.52 -0.31 4.65
N ARG A 214 -14.34 0.10 4.16
CA ARG A 214 -14.22 0.81 2.88
C ARG A 214 -14.75 -0.03 1.72
N TRP A 215 -14.43 -1.33 1.67
CA TRP A 215 -14.99 -2.25 0.68
C TRP A 215 -16.52 -2.33 0.70
N LYS A 216 -17.13 -2.30 1.87
CA LYS A 216 -18.60 -2.30 1.99
C LYS A 216 -19.21 -1.01 1.45
N ALA A 217 -18.59 0.13 1.73
CA ALA A 217 -19.03 1.43 1.22
C ALA A 217 -18.88 1.52 -0.30
N PHE A 218 -17.82 0.95 -0.87
CA PHE A 218 -17.61 0.90 -2.33
C PHE A 218 -18.69 0.09 -3.06
N LYS A 219 -19.27 -0.94 -2.43
CA LYS A 219 -20.32 -1.80 -3.01
C LYS A 219 -21.74 -1.28 -2.80
N SER A 220 -21.96 -0.26 -2.00
CA SER A 220 -23.29 0.27 -1.67
C SER A 220 -23.77 1.31 -2.66
#